data_be32c999d00e714cd0ee3ffccd357bad
#
_entry.id   be32c999d00e714cd0ee3ffccd357bad
#
_cell.length_a   1.000
_cell.length_b   1.000
_cell.length_c   1.000
_cell.angle_alpha   90.00
_cell.angle_beta   90.00
_cell.angle_gamma   90.00
#
_symmetry.space_group_name_H-M   'P 1'
#
loop_
_entity.id
_entity.type
_entity.pdbx_description
1 polymer ?
#
loop_
_entity_poly.entity_id
_entity_poly.type
_entity_poly.pdbx_seq_one_letter_code
_entity_poly.pdbx_strand_id
1 'polypeptide(L)'
;DTDVLVTNYRAGVLEHLGLGYEALKKINPSLVYCEALGYGESGPYIHLPGQDIIGQAVSGLVTMIGRDIDGMPEAAGIYEVDIYSSMVMVVAITTALYHAKQTGEGQRVAVDLLSSGIHLQSQEFSYYLNTGEMPKRARNHSGHTLQPAPYGIYRTSDGFMVLSTNAGDRPEVLAQVVGTQAILPLMGSEEKNMKNREEIFALVQEKIQEKPTEYWLAQFNAV
;
A
#
# COMPACT_ATOMS: atom_id res chain seq x y z
N ASP A 1 7.20 37.01 4.55
CA ASP A 1 5.87 36.58 5.06
C ASP A 1 5.52 35.21 4.49
N THR A 2 6.09 34.17 5.08
CA THR A 2 5.87 32.78 4.65
C THR A 2 5.60 31.97 5.90
N ASP A 3 4.45 31.27 5.94
CA ASP A 3 4.07 30.43 7.07
C ASP A 3 4.68 29.03 6.96
N VAL A 4 4.82 28.54 5.72
CA VAL A 4 5.35 27.19 5.43
C VAL A 4 6.39 27.24 4.34
N LEU A 5 7.53 26.61 4.57
CA LEU A 5 8.52 26.30 3.54
C LEU A 5 8.51 24.78 3.31
N VAL A 6 8.37 24.36 2.07
CA VAL A 6 8.46 22.94 1.66
C VAL A 6 9.64 22.76 0.73
N THR A 7 10.43 21.74 0.97
CA THR A 7 11.59 21.40 0.14
C THR A 7 11.72 19.90 -0.09
N ASN A 8 12.18 19.52 -1.29
CA ASN A 8 12.56 18.14 -1.62
C ASN A 8 14.04 18.03 -2.04
N TYR A 9 14.86 18.99 -1.64
CA TYR A 9 16.30 18.85 -1.80
C TYR A 9 16.86 17.79 -0.87
N ARG A 10 18.02 17.24 -1.24
CA ARG A 10 18.74 16.30 -0.36
C ARG A 10 19.11 16.98 0.95
N ALA A 11 19.19 16.17 2.02
CA ALA A 11 19.61 16.66 3.33
C ALA A 11 20.93 17.47 3.27
N GLY A 12 20.93 18.61 3.95
CA GLY A 12 22.08 19.53 4.02
C GLY A 12 22.20 20.54 2.87
N VAL A 13 21.46 20.39 1.77
CA VAL A 13 21.58 21.34 0.62
C VAL A 13 21.10 22.74 1.00
N LEU A 14 19.96 22.88 1.64
CA LEU A 14 19.44 24.19 2.03
C LEU A 14 20.27 24.82 3.14
N GLU A 15 20.88 24.05 4.03
CA GLU A 15 21.84 24.53 5.02
C GLU A 15 23.05 25.22 4.35
N HIS A 16 23.63 24.57 3.33
CA HIS A 16 24.74 25.14 2.56
C HIS A 16 24.36 26.44 1.82
N LEU A 17 23.08 26.59 1.45
CA LEU A 17 22.56 27.78 0.80
C LEU A 17 22.17 28.90 1.81
N GLY A 18 22.32 28.65 3.12
CA GLY A 18 21.89 29.56 4.18
C GLY A 18 20.36 29.61 4.40
N LEU A 19 19.64 28.64 3.85
CA LEU A 19 18.19 28.52 3.93
C LEU A 19 17.74 27.35 4.83
N GLY A 20 18.63 26.81 5.65
CA GLY A 20 18.30 25.76 6.62
C GLY A 20 17.39 26.28 7.73
N TYR A 21 16.68 25.33 8.39
CA TYR A 21 15.68 25.64 9.42
C TYR A 21 16.18 26.58 10.51
N GLU A 22 17.37 26.33 11.07
CA GLU A 22 17.95 27.16 12.16
C GLU A 22 18.24 28.60 11.73
N ALA A 23 18.55 28.84 10.45
CA ALA A 23 18.75 30.19 9.93
C ALA A 23 17.40 30.91 9.74
N LEU A 24 16.42 30.23 9.17
CA LEU A 24 15.10 30.79 8.88
C LEU A 24 14.25 30.98 10.14
N LYS A 25 14.37 30.11 11.12
CA LYS A 25 13.70 30.23 12.44
C LYS A 25 14.05 31.52 13.17
N LYS A 26 15.29 32.02 13.01
CA LYS A 26 15.71 33.29 13.59
C LYS A 26 14.99 34.51 12.96
N ILE A 27 14.57 34.36 11.68
CA ILE A 27 13.87 35.40 10.93
C ILE A 27 12.36 35.29 11.18
N ASN A 28 11.83 34.07 11.17
CA ASN A 28 10.42 33.79 11.45
C ASN A 28 10.30 32.62 12.44
N PRO A 29 10.15 32.90 13.74
CA PRO A 29 10.02 31.87 14.77
C PRO A 29 8.79 30.94 14.61
N SER A 30 7.76 31.38 13.89
CA SER A 30 6.54 30.61 13.65
C SER A 30 6.57 29.77 12.36
N LEU A 31 7.69 29.77 11.64
CA LEU A 31 7.84 29.06 10.37
C LEU A 31 7.70 27.53 10.56
N VAL A 32 6.82 26.93 9.78
CA VAL A 32 6.79 25.47 9.58
C VAL A 32 7.72 25.12 8.42
N TYR A 33 8.74 24.32 8.70
CA TYR A 33 9.76 23.93 7.72
C TYR A 33 9.62 22.44 7.42
N CYS A 34 9.15 22.08 6.22
CA CYS A 34 8.88 20.71 5.82
C CYS A 34 9.88 20.21 4.79
N GLU A 35 10.52 19.08 5.07
CA GLU A 35 11.45 18.41 4.19
C GLU A 35 10.89 17.08 3.70
N ALA A 36 10.89 16.91 2.36
CA ALA A 36 10.66 15.64 1.71
C ALA A 36 12.02 14.99 1.39
N LEU A 37 12.32 13.89 2.07
CA LEU A 37 13.61 13.21 2.00
C LEU A 37 13.46 11.82 1.33
N GLY A 38 14.56 11.26 0.84
CA GLY A 38 14.57 9.88 0.34
C GLY A 38 14.57 8.84 1.48
N TYR A 39 15.39 9.07 2.52
CA TYR A 39 15.74 8.05 3.53
C TYR A 39 15.79 8.60 4.96
N GLY A 40 15.11 9.70 5.22
CA GLY A 40 15.12 10.35 6.52
C GLY A 40 16.39 11.17 6.78
N GLU A 41 16.62 11.46 8.06
CA GLU A 41 17.65 12.41 8.52
C GLU A 41 18.93 11.73 9.03
N SER A 42 18.96 10.41 9.09
CA SER A 42 20.09 9.63 9.58
C SER A 42 20.19 8.30 8.86
N GLY A 43 21.31 7.62 9.00
CA GLY A 43 21.54 6.30 8.41
C GLY A 43 22.43 6.33 7.15
N PRO A 44 22.72 5.13 6.60
CA PRO A 44 23.74 4.99 5.53
C PRO A 44 23.29 5.58 4.18
N TYR A 45 22.00 5.82 3.97
CA TYR A 45 21.45 6.24 2.68
C TYR A 45 21.09 7.75 2.61
N ILE A 46 21.29 8.50 3.67
CA ILE A 46 20.91 9.93 3.77
C ILE A 46 21.38 10.79 2.59
N HIS A 47 22.52 10.47 1.98
CA HIS A 47 23.10 11.23 0.86
C HIS A 47 22.71 10.67 -0.52
N LEU A 48 22.01 9.54 -0.57
CA LEU A 48 21.59 8.96 -1.83
C LEU A 48 20.36 9.67 -2.41
N PRO A 49 20.20 9.71 -3.75
CA PRO A 49 19.00 10.24 -4.37
C PRO A 49 17.81 9.34 -4.07
N GLY A 50 16.69 9.94 -3.67
CA GLY A 50 15.41 9.28 -3.54
C GLY A 50 14.59 9.47 -4.81
N GLN A 51 13.92 8.41 -5.24
CA GLN A 51 12.90 8.39 -6.30
C GLN A 51 11.85 7.36 -5.91
N ASP A 52 10.63 7.51 -6.40
CA ASP A 52 9.51 6.63 -6.07
C ASP A 52 9.85 5.14 -6.19
N ILE A 53 10.34 4.69 -7.36
CA ILE A 53 10.69 3.29 -7.58
C ILE A 53 11.78 2.77 -6.63
N ILE A 54 12.70 3.65 -6.23
CA ILE A 54 13.71 3.29 -5.22
C ILE A 54 13.06 3.20 -3.85
N GLY A 55 12.15 4.11 -3.53
CA GLY A 55 11.32 4.06 -2.31
C GLY A 55 10.52 2.77 -2.22
N GLN A 56 9.87 2.35 -3.31
CA GLN A 56 9.18 1.07 -3.40
C GLN A 56 10.13 -0.12 -3.18
N ALA A 57 11.33 -0.08 -3.76
CA ALA A 57 12.30 -1.17 -3.64
C ALA A 57 12.89 -1.29 -2.24
N VAL A 58 13.39 -0.18 -1.65
CA VAL A 58 14.04 -0.21 -0.34
C VAL A 58 13.07 -0.45 0.81
N SER A 59 11.80 -0.08 0.66
CA SER A 59 10.74 -0.41 1.62
C SER A 59 10.24 -1.85 1.50
N GLY A 60 10.61 -2.58 0.45
CA GLY A 60 10.13 -3.93 0.18
C GLY A 60 8.80 -4.01 -0.56
N LEU A 61 8.15 -2.90 -0.84
CA LEU A 61 6.81 -2.84 -1.47
C LEU A 61 6.75 -3.63 -2.79
N VAL A 62 7.81 -3.59 -3.60
CA VAL A 62 7.92 -4.34 -4.85
C VAL A 62 7.78 -5.86 -4.69
N THR A 63 7.99 -6.37 -3.47
CA THR A 63 7.83 -7.81 -3.16
C THR A 63 6.40 -8.17 -2.80
N MET A 64 5.51 -7.19 -2.64
CA MET A 64 4.09 -7.36 -2.31
C MET A 64 3.17 -7.11 -3.51
N ILE A 65 3.66 -6.41 -4.53
CA ILE A 65 2.90 -6.02 -5.72
C ILE A 65 2.95 -7.12 -6.78
N GLY A 66 1.85 -7.23 -7.54
CA GLY A 66 1.75 -8.14 -8.68
C GLY A 66 1.63 -9.61 -8.31
N ARG A 67 1.98 -10.47 -9.27
CA ARG A 67 1.90 -11.93 -9.14
C ARG A 67 3.29 -12.53 -9.01
N ASP A 68 3.39 -13.65 -8.30
CA ASP A 68 4.64 -14.42 -8.23
C ASP A 68 4.69 -15.45 -9.36
N ILE A 69 5.15 -15.03 -10.53
CA ILE A 69 5.26 -15.89 -11.72
C ILE A 69 6.65 -16.54 -11.79
N ASP A 70 7.70 -15.73 -11.59
CA ASP A 70 9.11 -16.11 -11.77
C ASP A 70 10.00 -15.66 -10.59
N GLY A 71 9.39 -15.18 -9.51
CA GLY A 71 10.08 -14.61 -8.36
C GLY A 71 10.53 -13.16 -8.55
N MET A 72 10.32 -12.57 -9.74
CA MET A 72 10.72 -11.19 -10.00
C MET A 72 9.82 -10.22 -9.24
N PRO A 73 10.38 -9.25 -8.48
CA PRO A 73 9.61 -8.16 -7.90
C PRO A 73 8.97 -7.28 -8.97
N GLU A 74 7.79 -6.75 -8.66
CA GLU A 74 7.07 -5.85 -9.56
C GLU A 74 6.88 -4.47 -8.89
N ALA A 75 7.10 -3.39 -9.63
CA ALA A 75 6.79 -2.05 -9.15
C ALA A 75 5.33 -1.69 -9.45
N ALA A 76 4.73 -0.84 -8.63
CA ALA A 76 3.45 -0.23 -8.95
C ALA A 76 3.55 0.59 -10.24
N GLY A 77 2.52 0.58 -11.07
CA GLY A 77 2.45 1.36 -12.30
C GLY A 77 2.17 2.86 -12.08
N ILE A 78 2.20 3.31 -10.83
CA ILE A 78 2.00 4.70 -10.40
C ILE A 78 3.06 5.10 -9.38
N TYR A 79 3.23 6.39 -9.14
CA TYR A 79 4.14 6.95 -8.11
C TYR A 79 3.52 6.82 -6.71
N GLU A 80 3.42 5.60 -6.20
CA GLU A 80 2.63 5.26 -5.03
C GLU A 80 3.25 5.81 -3.75
N VAL A 81 4.56 5.67 -3.59
CA VAL A 81 5.29 6.13 -2.41
C VAL A 81 5.39 7.65 -2.39
N ASP A 82 5.63 8.31 -3.54
CA ASP A 82 5.65 9.76 -3.65
C ASP A 82 4.29 10.38 -3.28
N ILE A 83 3.20 9.82 -3.83
CA ILE A 83 1.83 10.30 -3.55
C ILE A 83 1.52 10.12 -2.07
N TYR A 84 1.84 8.95 -1.51
CA TYR A 84 1.59 8.69 -0.10
C TYR A 84 2.41 9.61 0.82
N SER A 85 3.70 9.78 0.54
CA SER A 85 4.56 10.73 1.26
C SER A 85 4.00 12.14 1.24
N SER A 86 3.47 12.58 0.09
CA SER A 86 2.84 13.89 -0.04
C SER A 86 1.63 14.06 0.88
N MET A 87 0.81 13.02 1.03
CA MET A 87 -0.31 13.04 1.99
C MET A 87 0.16 13.06 3.45
N VAL A 88 1.21 12.31 3.79
CA VAL A 88 1.83 12.37 5.11
C VAL A 88 2.38 13.78 5.40
N MET A 89 3.00 14.43 4.39
CA MET A 89 3.45 15.83 4.50
C MET A 89 2.30 16.79 4.80
N VAL A 90 1.14 16.63 4.14
CA VAL A 90 -0.04 17.47 4.42
C VAL A 90 -0.47 17.33 5.88
N VAL A 91 -0.50 16.13 6.42
CA VAL A 91 -0.82 15.88 7.84
C VAL A 91 0.21 16.53 8.75
N ALA A 92 1.51 16.34 8.48
CA ALA A 92 2.59 16.89 9.28
C ALA A 92 2.57 18.45 9.27
N ILE A 93 2.43 19.06 8.09
CA ILE A 93 2.36 20.51 7.93
C ILE A 93 1.13 21.09 8.65
N THR A 94 -0.05 20.51 8.46
CA THR A 94 -1.28 21.02 9.10
C THR A 94 -1.23 20.90 10.61
N THR A 95 -0.66 19.83 11.14
CA THR A 95 -0.44 19.64 12.59
C THR A 95 0.55 20.67 13.13
N ALA A 96 1.65 20.91 12.40
CA ALA A 96 2.65 21.91 12.77
C ALA A 96 2.10 23.34 12.72
N LEU A 97 1.28 23.67 11.72
CA LEU A 97 0.59 24.97 11.63
C LEU A 97 -0.40 25.18 12.77
N TYR A 98 -1.14 24.11 13.15
CA TYR A 98 -2.02 24.18 14.31
C TYR A 98 -1.22 24.48 15.60
N HIS A 99 -0.10 23.82 15.80
CA HIS A 99 0.81 24.10 16.91
C HIS A 99 1.32 25.55 16.88
N ALA A 100 1.85 26.00 15.73
CA ALA A 100 2.37 27.35 15.56
C ALA A 100 1.30 28.42 15.85
N LYS A 101 0.05 28.18 15.44
CA LYS A 101 -1.08 29.07 15.71
C LYS A 101 -1.41 29.16 17.21
N GLN A 102 -1.23 28.10 17.97
CA GLN A 102 -1.52 28.07 19.42
C GLN A 102 -0.39 28.66 20.25
N THR A 103 0.86 28.46 19.84
CA THR A 103 2.05 28.77 20.64
C THR A 103 2.86 29.95 20.14
N GLY A 104 2.71 30.31 18.88
CA GLY A 104 3.60 31.24 18.17
C GLY A 104 4.92 30.59 17.71
N GLU A 105 5.13 29.31 17.96
CA GLU A 105 6.35 28.59 17.64
C GLU A 105 6.13 27.61 16.48
N GLY A 106 6.84 27.83 15.38
CA GLY A 106 6.93 26.89 14.27
C GLY A 106 7.83 25.71 14.60
N GLN A 107 7.87 24.75 13.68
CA GLN A 107 8.73 23.57 13.84
C GLN A 107 9.18 23.01 12.48
N ARG A 108 10.28 22.26 12.53
CA ARG A 108 10.75 21.45 11.42
C ARG A 108 10.02 20.11 11.44
N VAL A 109 9.54 19.70 10.28
CA VAL A 109 8.95 18.36 10.05
C VAL A 109 9.66 17.72 8.85
N ALA A 110 9.92 16.43 8.94
CA ALA A 110 10.54 15.66 7.86
C ALA A 110 9.69 14.45 7.53
N VAL A 111 9.52 14.17 6.25
CA VAL A 111 8.86 12.99 5.72
C VAL A 111 9.78 12.35 4.69
N ASP A 112 9.91 11.04 4.70
CA ASP A 112 10.77 10.34 3.77
C ASP A 112 10.08 9.18 3.05
N LEU A 113 10.62 8.82 1.87
CA LEU A 113 10.08 7.78 1.01
C LEU A 113 10.18 6.39 1.68
N LEU A 114 11.29 6.10 2.35
CA LEU A 114 11.48 4.79 2.99
C LEU A 114 10.45 4.55 4.08
N SER A 115 10.30 5.49 5.02
CA SER A 115 9.32 5.40 6.11
C SER A 115 7.88 5.37 5.58
N SER A 116 7.60 6.15 4.55
CA SER A 116 6.30 6.17 3.88
C SER A 116 5.98 4.84 3.20
N GLY A 117 6.93 4.25 2.48
CA GLY A 117 6.77 2.95 1.85
C GLY A 117 6.58 1.81 2.86
N ILE A 118 7.27 1.88 4.02
CA ILE A 118 7.06 0.94 5.14
C ILE A 118 5.65 1.11 5.73
N HIS A 119 5.21 2.34 5.93
CA HIS A 119 3.88 2.62 6.50
C HIS A 119 2.74 2.20 5.57
N LEU A 120 2.91 2.31 4.24
CA LEU A 120 1.97 1.75 3.27
C LEU A 120 1.71 0.27 3.47
N GLN A 121 2.72 -0.48 3.92
CA GLN A 121 2.69 -1.91 4.17
C GLN A 121 2.48 -2.25 5.66
N SER A 122 1.80 -1.40 6.41
CA SER A 122 1.68 -1.56 7.86
C SER A 122 1.06 -2.91 8.28
N GLN A 123 0.15 -3.47 7.47
CA GLN A 123 -0.45 -4.79 7.73
C GLN A 123 0.56 -5.92 7.51
N GLU A 124 1.28 -5.90 6.39
CA GLU A 124 2.29 -6.89 6.02
C GLU A 124 3.48 -6.84 6.98
N PHE A 125 3.91 -5.63 7.35
CA PHE A 125 4.94 -5.46 8.39
C PHE A 125 4.48 -5.98 9.74
N SER A 126 3.25 -5.69 10.15
CA SER A 126 2.68 -6.22 11.39
C SER A 126 2.62 -7.73 11.38
N TYR A 127 2.22 -8.33 10.25
CA TYR A 127 2.23 -9.78 10.09
C TYR A 127 3.64 -10.35 10.26
N TYR A 128 4.62 -9.81 9.55
CA TYR A 128 6.01 -10.23 9.64
C TYR A 128 6.58 -10.10 11.06
N LEU A 129 6.36 -8.96 11.72
CA LEU A 129 6.88 -8.71 13.08
C LEU A 129 6.27 -9.66 14.13
N ASN A 130 5.06 -10.14 13.91
CA ASN A 130 4.40 -11.06 14.85
C ASN A 130 4.65 -12.54 14.55
N THR A 131 4.90 -12.90 13.29
CA THR A 131 5.05 -14.31 12.87
C THR A 131 6.48 -14.70 12.51
N GLY A 132 7.31 -13.72 12.11
CA GLY A 132 8.61 -13.98 11.49
C GLY A 132 8.52 -14.44 10.02
N GLU A 133 7.31 -14.53 9.45
CA GLU A 133 7.09 -15.02 8.09
C GLU A 133 6.77 -13.88 7.14
N MET A 134 7.46 -13.85 6.00
CA MET A 134 7.14 -12.88 4.94
C MET A 134 5.84 -13.26 4.23
N PRO A 135 4.89 -12.31 4.05
CA PRO A 135 3.73 -12.53 3.20
C PRO A 135 4.17 -12.91 1.78
N LYS A 136 3.43 -13.79 1.13
CA LYS A 136 3.78 -14.28 -0.21
C LYS A 136 2.74 -13.83 -1.22
N ARG A 137 3.20 -13.29 -2.36
CA ARG A 137 2.34 -13.03 -3.51
C ARG A 137 1.73 -14.33 -4.01
N ALA A 138 0.52 -14.26 -4.55
CA ALA A 138 -0.10 -15.38 -5.25
C ALA A 138 0.41 -15.45 -6.71
N ARG A 139 0.33 -16.62 -7.33
CA ARG A 139 0.60 -16.80 -8.77
C ARG A 139 -0.55 -16.33 -9.65
N ASN A 140 -1.73 -16.27 -9.10
CA ASN A 140 -2.96 -15.83 -9.76
C ASN A 140 -3.28 -14.37 -9.44
N HIS A 141 -4.48 -13.91 -9.78
CA HIS A 141 -4.96 -12.55 -9.55
C HIS A 141 -5.66 -12.37 -8.18
N SER A 142 -5.31 -13.15 -7.15
CA SER A 142 -5.67 -12.86 -5.76
C SER A 142 -5.05 -11.53 -5.37
N GLY A 143 -5.86 -10.51 -5.17
CA GLY A 143 -5.41 -9.12 -5.14
C GLY A 143 -4.62 -8.69 -3.90
N HIS A 144 -4.42 -9.55 -2.88
CA HIS A 144 -3.74 -9.17 -1.64
C HIS A 144 -3.02 -10.36 -1.00
N THR A 145 -1.81 -10.12 -0.49
CA THR A 145 -0.95 -11.18 0.07
C THR A 145 -1.55 -11.88 1.29
N LEU A 146 -2.31 -11.15 2.12
CA LEU A 146 -2.91 -11.65 3.36
C LEU A 146 -4.42 -11.95 3.25
N GLN A 147 -5.02 -11.84 2.05
CA GLN A 147 -6.44 -12.16 1.87
C GLN A 147 -6.63 -13.57 1.31
N PRO A 148 -7.53 -14.37 1.92
CA PRO A 148 -7.87 -15.69 1.42
C PRO A 148 -8.73 -15.61 0.14
N ALA A 149 -8.71 -16.67 -0.66
CA ALA A 149 -9.67 -16.78 -1.76
C ALA A 149 -11.11 -16.86 -1.21
N PRO A 150 -12.10 -16.33 -1.97
CA PRO A 150 -12.03 -15.94 -3.39
C PRO A 150 -11.67 -14.47 -3.64
N TYR A 151 -11.08 -13.77 -2.72
CA TYR A 151 -10.67 -12.37 -2.92
C TYR A 151 -9.77 -12.22 -4.15
N GLY A 152 -10.16 -11.39 -5.13
CA GLY A 152 -9.32 -11.19 -6.31
C GLY A 152 -10.05 -10.63 -7.53
N ILE A 153 -9.32 -10.55 -8.65
CA ILE A 153 -9.80 -10.10 -9.95
C ILE A 153 -10.01 -11.31 -10.85
N TYR A 154 -11.20 -11.46 -11.37
CA TYR A 154 -11.61 -12.57 -12.21
C TYR A 154 -11.97 -12.10 -13.62
N ARG A 155 -11.53 -12.87 -14.63
CA ARG A 155 -11.93 -12.64 -16.01
C ARG A 155 -13.33 -13.22 -16.23
N THR A 156 -14.24 -12.42 -16.77
CA THR A 156 -15.54 -12.83 -17.30
C THR A 156 -15.45 -13.10 -18.79
N SER A 157 -16.55 -13.49 -19.45
CA SER A 157 -16.54 -13.70 -20.90
C SER A 157 -16.38 -12.41 -21.71
N ASP A 158 -16.68 -11.25 -21.10
CA ASP A 158 -16.67 -9.93 -21.78
C ASP A 158 -15.81 -8.86 -21.07
N GLY A 159 -15.15 -9.21 -19.96
CA GLY A 159 -14.36 -8.24 -19.19
C GLY A 159 -13.76 -8.82 -17.92
N PHE A 160 -13.90 -8.07 -16.82
CA PHE A 160 -13.37 -8.45 -15.53
C PHE A 160 -14.33 -8.06 -14.41
N MET A 161 -14.31 -8.81 -13.32
CA MET A 161 -14.98 -8.45 -12.08
C MET A 161 -14.06 -8.66 -10.87
N VAL A 162 -14.34 -7.94 -9.80
CA VAL A 162 -13.66 -8.11 -8.52
C VAL A 162 -14.59 -8.87 -7.58
N LEU A 163 -14.07 -9.89 -6.92
CA LEU A 163 -14.71 -10.51 -5.77
C LEU A 163 -13.95 -10.06 -4.51
N SER A 164 -14.70 -9.48 -3.58
CA SER A 164 -14.23 -9.11 -2.24
C SER A 164 -15.27 -9.63 -1.26
N THR A 165 -15.24 -10.93 -1.01
CA THR A 165 -16.21 -11.57 -0.14
C THR A 165 -15.49 -12.22 1.03
N ASN A 166 -16.08 -12.14 2.21
CA ASN A 166 -15.74 -12.97 3.36
C ASN A 166 -16.41 -14.36 3.21
N ALA A 167 -16.30 -14.94 2.02
CA ALA A 167 -16.97 -16.19 1.69
C ALA A 167 -16.51 -17.39 2.54
N GLY A 168 -15.51 -17.20 3.42
CA GLY A 168 -15.16 -18.14 4.46
C GLY A 168 -16.33 -18.51 5.36
N ASP A 169 -17.28 -17.59 5.54
CA ASP A 169 -18.44 -17.78 6.42
C ASP A 169 -19.60 -18.53 5.74
N ARG A 170 -19.65 -18.57 4.41
CA ARG A 170 -20.74 -19.21 3.63
C ARG A 170 -20.24 -19.84 2.33
N PRO A 171 -19.37 -20.87 2.39
CA PRO A 171 -18.83 -21.50 1.18
C PRO A 171 -19.91 -22.14 0.30
N GLU A 172 -21.04 -22.59 0.90
CA GLU A 172 -22.16 -23.17 0.18
C GLU A 172 -22.85 -22.14 -0.72
N VAL A 173 -22.99 -20.89 -0.25
CA VAL A 173 -23.58 -19.80 -1.04
C VAL A 173 -22.68 -19.48 -2.23
N LEU A 174 -21.37 -19.38 -2.02
CA LEU A 174 -20.42 -19.18 -3.10
C LEU A 174 -20.49 -20.34 -4.12
N ALA A 175 -20.47 -21.59 -3.64
CA ALA A 175 -20.55 -22.77 -4.47
C ALA A 175 -21.82 -22.81 -5.32
N GLN A 176 -22.94 -22.38 -4.75
CA GLN A 176 -24.22 -22.29 -5.44
C GLN A 176 -24.21 -21.19 -6.51
N VAL A 177 -23.75 -19.99 -6.16
CA VAL A 177 -23.72 -18.83 -7.08
C VAL A 177 -22.79 -19.09 -8.25
N VAL A 178 -21.58 -19.58 -7.97
CA VAL A 178 -20.56 -19.85 -8.99
C VAL A 178 -20.87 -21.14 -9.78
N GLY A 179 -21.68 -22.03 -9.22
CA GLY A 179 -22.06 -23.27 -9.89
C GLY A 179 -20.99 -24.37 -9.81
N THR A 180 -20.18 -24.39 -8.74
CA THR A 180 -19.19 -25.47 -8.52
C THR A 180 -19.13 -25.90 -7.07
N GLN A 181 -19.37 -27.19 -6.82
CA GLN A 181 -19.24 -27.79 -5.48
C GLN A 181 -17.78 -28.15 -5.13
N ALA A 182 -16.88 -28.12 -6.10
CA ALA A 182 -15.48 -28.50 -5.92
C ALA A 182 -14.73 -27.61 -4.93
N ILE A 183 -15.20 -26.38 -4.68
CA ILE A 183 -14.60 -25.47 -3.71
C ILE A 183 -14.92 -25.85 -2.25
N LEU A 184 -16.02 -26.56 -1.97
CA LEU A 184 -16.45 -26.84 -0.60
C LEU A 184 -15.40 -27.57 0.26
N PRO A 185 -14.73 -28.63 -0.22
CA PRO A 185 -13.71 -29.31 0.57
C PRO A 185 -12.46 -28.45 0.80
N LEU A 186 -12.28 -27.35 0.06
CA LEU A 186 -11.11 -26.46 0.15
C LEU A 186 -11.36 -25.27 1.08
N MET A 187 -12.60 -24.99 1.42
CA MET A 187 -13.04 -23.81 2.20
C MET A 187 -13.54 -24.20 3.60
N GLY A 188 -13.83 -23.21 4.43
CA GLY A 188 -14.48 -23.39 5.74
C GLY A 188 -13.81 -22.68 6.92
N SER A 189 -12.57 -22.21 6.79
CA SER A 189 -11.92 -21.30 7.71
C SER A 189 -10.95 -20.40 6.96
N GLU A 190 -10.61 -19.25 7.53
CA GLU A 190 -9.65 -18.33 6.94
C GLU A 190 -8.30 -19.02 6.63
N GLU A 191 -7.76 -19.76 7.59
CA GLU A 191 -6.52 -20.52 7.43
C GLU A 191 -6.61 -21.52 6.26
N LYS A 192 -7.70 -22.26 6.19
CA LYS A 192 -7.92 -23.25 5.14
C LYS A 192 -8.08 -22.58 3.77
N ASN A 193 -8.83 -21.48 3.70
CA ASN A 193 -9.04 -20.70 2.49
C ASN A 193 -7.72 -20.06 2.01
N MET A 194 -6.88 -19.59 2.94
CA MET A 194 -5.55 -19.07 2.62
C MET A 194 -4.63 -20.17 2.08
N LYS A 195 -4.60 -21.33 2.73
CA LYS A 195 -3.79 -22.47 2.30
C LYS A 195 -4.16 -22.95 0.89
N ASN A 196 -5.44 -22.95 0.55
CA ASN A 196 -5.96 -23.46 -0.73
C ASN A 196 -6.28 -22.32 -1.71
N ARG A 197 -5.83 -21.09 -1.46
CA ARG A 197 -6.27 -19.91 -2.20
C ARG A 197 -6.08 -20.00 -3.72
N GLU A 198 -4.99 -20.63 -4.17
CA GLU A 198 -4.70 -20.76 -5.59
C GLU A 198 -5.67 -21.73 -6.29
N GLU A 199 -5.98 -22.85 -5.64
CA GLU A 199 -6.91 -23.84 -6.18
C GLU A 199 -8.35 -23.32 -6.16
N ILE A 200 -8.78 -22.69 -5.06
CA ILE A 200 -10.11 -22.04 -4.97
C ILE A 200 -10.24 -20.99 -6.07
N PHE A 201 -9.22 -20.13 -6.23
CA PHE A 201 -9.23 -19.10 -7.28
C PHE A 201 -9.38 -19.72 -8.68
N ALA A 202 -8.63 -20.78 -8.98
CA ALA A 202 -8.67 -21.43 -10.28
C ALA A 202 -10.06 -22.01 -10.59
N LEU A 203 -10.68 -22.72 -9.61
CA LEU A 203 -12.01 -23.29 -9.76
C LEU A 203 -13.10 -22.21 -9.95
N VAL A 204 -13.00 -21.11 -9.21
CA VAL A 204 -13.92 -19.97 -9.36
C VAL A 204 -13.71 -19.28 -10.71
N GLN A 205 -12.46 -19.06 -11.12
CA GLN A 205 -12.12 -18.45 -12.40
C GLN A 205 -12.65 -19.26 -13.59
N GLU A 206 -12.54 -20.59 -13.54
CA GLU A 206 -13.07 -21.50 -14.57
C GLU A 206 -14.56 -21.25 -14.82
N LYS A 207 -15.33 -21.00 -13.76
CA LYS A 207 -16.76 -20.73 -13.87
C LYS A 207 -17.08 -19.30 -14.29
N ILE A 208 -16.40 -18.34 -13.69
CA ILE A 208 -16.68 -16.92 -13.95
C ILE A 208 -16.44 -16.55 -15.42
N GLN A 209 -15.45 -17.12 -16.08
CA GLN A 209 -15.20 -16.85 -17.49
C GLN A 209 -16.28 -17.34 -18.47
N GLU A 210 -17.19 -18.22 -18.02
CA GLU A 210 -18.26 -18.77 -18.87
C GLU A 210 -19.39 -17.78 -19.16
N LYS A 211 -19.54 -16.71 -18.36
CA LYS A 211 -20.66 -15.76 -18.45
C LYS A 211 -20.17 -14.31 -18.45
N PRO A 212 -20.98 -13.37 -18.98
CA PRO A 212 -20.66 -11.95 -18.96
C PRO A 212 -20.72 -11.34 -17.54
N THR A 213 -20.07 -10.22 -17.38
CA THR A 213 -19.97 -9.49 -16.11
C THR A 213 -21.33 -9.19 -15.51
N GLU A 214 -22.28 -8.72 -16.33
CA GLU A 214 -23.64 -8.37 -15.88
C GLU A 214 -24.38 -9.58 -15.28
N TYR A 215 -24.22 -10.76 -15.89
CA TYR A 215 -24.80 -12.00 -15.34
C TYR A 215 -24.30 -12.26 -13.92
N TRP A 216 -22.98 -12.18 -13.70
CA TRP A 216 -22.40 -12.44 -12.38
C TRP A 216 -22.79 -11.41 -11.35
N LEU A 217 -22.83 -10.12 -11.72
CA LEU A 217 -23.27 -9.06 -10.82
C LEU A 217 -24.73 -9.31 -10.37
N ALA A 218 -25.61 -9.75 -11.27
CA ALA A 218 -26.98 -10.10 -10.92
C ALA A 218 -27.04 -11.30 -9.96
N GLN A 219 -26.22 -12.35 -10.17
CA GLN A 219 -26.19 -13.52 -9.30
C GLN A 219 -25.67 -13.19 -7.90
N PHE A 220 -24.56 -12.43 -7.80
CA PHE A 220 -23.95 -12.07 -6.50
C PHE A 220 -24.80 -11.04 -5.72
N ASN A 221 -25.52 -10.16 -6.39
CA ASN A 221 -26.41 -9.19 -5.74
C ASN A 221 -27.73 -9.81 -5.24
N ALA A 222 -28.05 -11.03 -5.64
CA ALA A 222 -29.28 -11.72 -5.24
C ALA A 222 -29.13 -12.51 -3.92
N VAL A 223 -27.92 -12.61 -3.36
CA VAL A 223 -27.58 -13.36 -2.15
C VAL A 223 -26.91 -12.47 -1.12
#